data_0592e44434b71204065769159b34602a
#
_entry.id   0592e44434b71204065769159b34602a
#
_cell.length_a   1.000
_cell.length_b   1.000
_cell.length_c   1.000
_cell.angle_alpha   90.00
_cell.angle_beta   90.00
_cell.angle_gamma   90.00
#
_symmetry.space_group_name_H-M   'P 1'
#
loop_
_entity.id
_entity.type
_entity.pdbx_description
1 polymer ?
#
loop_
_entity_poly.entity_id
_entity_poly.type
_entity_poly.pdbx_seq_one_letter_code
_entity_poly.pdbx_strand_id
1 'polypeptide(L)'
;MLAAAGVYGALHSLIGRIGRKRQVHGTVSAVEHPAPDVLSVSCQLDSRWRGHLPGQFAFITFDEKEGAHPFTIASSDRGDRTISFQIKALGDYTRSLGNRLKTGQAVKIEGPYGRFDMTRQDARAQQIWIAGGIGVTPFLAWLDSLQKNPGQVSADLHYCTRDRTSDPFVARLETSCAALPGIRLHVHGARQGEILSAADVAIAKDGARRSEIWFCGPQGLAEKLRQELRAAGVGKFRFHQEAFEMR
;
A
#
# COMPACT_ATOMS: atom_id res chain seq x y z
N MET A 1 -1.49 25.44 -29.53
CA MET A 1 -0.82 24.15 -29.30
C MET A 1 -1.31 23.39 -28.05
N LEU A 2 -1.60 24.04 -26.90
CA LEU A 2 -2.10 23.39 -25.70
C LEU A 2 -3.46 22.70 -25.86
N ALA A 3 -4.40 23.27 -26.61
CA ALA A 3 -5.71 22.66 -26.84
C ALA A 3 -5.65 21.38 -27.69
N ALA A 4 -4.74 21.31 -28.66
CA ALA A 4 -4.55 20.12 -29.50
C ALA A 4 -3.94 18.96 -28.70
N ALA A 5 -3.06 19.23 -27.73
CA ALA A 5 -2.49 18.22 -26.85
C ALA A 5 -3.55 17.66 -25.87
N GLY A 6 -4.49 18.51 -25.38
CA GLY A 6 -5.59 18.07 -24.52
C GLY A 6 -6.58 17.18 -25.24
N VAL A 7 -6.95 17.54 -26.49
CA VAL A 7 -7.86 16.74 -27.34
C VAL A 7 -7.20 15.40 -27.70
N TYR A 8 -5.90 15.39 -28.02
CA TYR A 8 -5.16 14.17 -28.30
C TYR A 8 -5.07 13.25 -27.08
N GLY A 9 -4.82 13.81 -25.90
CA GLY A 9 -4.82 13.06 -24.64
C GLY A 9 -6.20 12.46 -24.31
N ALA A 10 -7.28 13.24 -24.50
CA ALA A 10 -8.64 12.79 -24.29
C ALA A 10 -9.04 11.70 -25.30
N LEU A 11 -8.72 11.85 -26.59
CA LEU A 11 -8.95 10.81 -27.60
C LEU A 11 -8.12 9.54 -27.32
N HIS A 12 -6.88 9.68 -26.89
CA HIS A 12 -6.04 8.53 -26.51
C HIS A 12 -6.57 7.79 -25.29
N SER A 13 -7.16 8.53 -24.33
CA SER A 13 -7.85 7.97 -23.17
C SER A 13 -9.13 7.23 -23.58
N LEU A 14 -9.95 7.85 -24.44
CA LEU A 14 -11.20 7.27 -24.99
C LEU A 14 -10.96 5.99 -25.80
N ILE A 15 -9.83 5.88 -26.50
CA ILE A 15 -9.48 4.70 -27.31
C ILE A 15 -8.80 3.60 -26.44
N GLY A 16 -8.65 3.81 -25.12
CA GLY A 16 -8.01 2.85 -24.20
C GLY A 16 -6.54 2.54 -24.56
N ARG A 17 -5.82 3.49 -25.20
CA ARG A 17 -4.42 3.31 -25.61
C ARG A 17 -3.41 3.76 -24.57
N ILE A 18 -3.83 4.55 -23.58
CA ILE A 18 -2.97 4.95 -22.47
C ILE A 18 -2.69 3.71 -21.62
N GLY A 19 -1.44 3.44 -21.31
CA GLY A 19 -1.03 2.31 -20.47
C GLY A 19 -0.84 0.96 -21.20
N ARG A 20 -1.29 0.78 -22.44
CA ARG A 20 -1.18 -0.50 -23.20
C ARG A 20 0.20 -1.13 -23.21
N LYS A 21 1.27 -0.32 -23.23
CA LYS A 21 2.66 -0.82 -23.19
C LYS A 21 3.06 -1.45 -21.86
N ARG A 22 2.31 -1.15 -20.79
CA ARG A 22 2.50 -1.70 -19.44
C ARG A 22 1.43 -2.72 -19.06
N GLN A 23 0.55 -3.04 -19.99
CA GLN A 23 -0.52 -4.00 -19.78
C GLN A 23 -0.02 -5.42 -20.03
N VAL A 24 -0.22 -6.28 -19.05
CA VAL A 24 0.09 -7.70 -19.08
C VAL A 24 -1.15 -8.50 -18.78
N HIS A 25 -1.18 -9.76 -19.21
CA HIS A 25 -2.25 -10.69 -18.87
C HIS A 25 -1.78 -11.63 -17.77
N GLY A 26 -2.74 -12.14 -17.03
CA GLY A 26 -2.50 -13.10 -15.98
C GLY A 26 -3.76 -13.86 -15.64
N THR A 27 -3.64 -14.71 -14.65
CA THR A 27 -4.73 -15.48 -14.08
C THR A 27 -4.72 -15.35 -12.56
N VAL A 28 -5.89 -15.33 -11.95
CA VAL A 28 -6.04 -15.44 -10.50
C VAL A 28 -5.52 -16.81 -10.07
N SER A 29 -4.46 -16.86 -9.29
CA SER A 29 -3.85 -18.10 -8.79
C SER A 29 -4.39 -18.53 -7.43
N ALA A 30 -4.80 -17.58 -6.59
CA ALA A 30 -5.45 -17.85 -5.31
C ALA A 30 -6.41 -16.73 -4.91
N VAL A 31 -7.46 -17.11 -4.20
CA VAL A 31 -8.44 -16.20 -3.57
C VAL A 31 -8.66 -16.68 -2.14
N GLU A 32 -8.40 -15.81 -1.16
CA GLU A 32 -8.53 -16.10 0.26
C GLU A 32 -9.32 -14.99 0.96
N HIS A 33 -9.97 -15.31 2.06
CA HIS A 33 -10.74 -14.37 2.86
C HIS A 33 -10.15 -14.28 4.29
N PRO A 34 -9.11 -13.44 4.51
CA PRO A 34 -8.53 -13.25 5.84
C PRO A 34 -9.51 -12.71 6.87
N ALA A 35 -10.52 -11.94 6.41
CA ALA A 35 -11.65 -11.47 7.21
C ALA A 35 -12.89 -11.31 6.31
N PRO A 36 -14.10 -11.19 6.87
CA PRO A 36 -15.34 -11.05 6.09
C PRO A 36 -15.34 -9.87 5.11
N ASP A 37 -14.60 -8.81 5.41
CA ASP A 37 -14.50 -7.59 4.61
C ASP A 37 -13.12 -7.42 3.92
N VAL A 38 -12.26 -8.45 3.96
CA VAL A 38 -10.92 -8.43 3.35
C VAL A 38 -10.74 -9.63 2.44
N LEU A 39 -10.37 -9.35 1.20
CA LEU A 39 -10.05 -10.33 0.17
C LEU A 39 -8.55 -10.29 -0.13
N SER A 40 -7.89 -11.44 -0.09
CA SER A 40 -6.52 -11.63 -0.56
C SER A 40 -6.56 -12.30 -1.93
N VAL A 41 -5.98 -11.64 -2.94
CA VAL A 41 -5.96 -12.15 -4.32
C VAL A 41 -4.53 -12.26 -4.78
N SER A 42 -4.13 -13.44 -5.25
CA SER A 42 -2.85 -13.65 -5.92
C SER A 42 -3.07 -13.86 -7.41
N CYS A 43 -2.20 -13.27 -8.23
CA CYS A 43 -2.25 -13.37 -9.68
C CYS A 43 -0.91 -13.84 -10.23
N GLN A 44 -0.95 -14.85 -11.10
CA GLN A 44 0.20 -15.28 -11.91
C GLN A 44 0.18 -14.53 -13.23
N LEU A 45 1.26 -13.81 -13.56
CA LEU A 45 1.37 -12.94 -14.72
C LEU A 45 2.17 -13.58 -15.85
N ASP A 46 1.95 -13.11 -17.06
CA ASP A 46 2.69 -13.56 -18.24
C ASP A 46 4.15 -13.03 -18.27
N SER A 47 4.94 -13.46 -19.25
CA SER A 47 6.36 -13.15 -19.37
C SER A 47 6.66 -11.67 -19.66
N ARG A 48 5.65 -10.84 -19.92
CA ARG A 48 5.81 -9.40 -20.13
C ARG A 48 5.93 -8.61 -18.84
N TRP A 49 5.51 -9.19 -17.71
CA TRP A 49 5.73 -8.58 -16.40
C TRP A 49 7.22 -8.53 -16.09
N ARG A 50 7.73 -7.34 -15.82
CA ARG A 50 9.16 -7.08 -15.58
C ARG A 50 9.52 -6.88 -14.11
N GLY A 51 8.57 -7.18 -13.22
CA GLY A 51 8.74 -6.96 -11.79
C GLY A 51 8.22 -5.62 -11.31
N HIS A 52 8.31 -5.41 -10.00
CA HIS A 52 7.85 -4.20 -9.32
C HIS A 52 8.71 -3.91 -8.09
N LEU A 53 8.69 -2.66 -7.64
CA LEU A 53 9.27 -2.27 -6.36
C LEU A 53 8.22 -2.41 -5.25
N PRO A 54 8.61 -2.85 -4.04
CA PRO A 54 7.68 -2.97 -2.93
C PRO A 54 7.01 -1.63 -2.60
N GLY A 55 5.67 -1.63 -2.49
CA GLY A 55 4.87 -0.42 -2.23
C GLY A 55 4.29 0.23 -3.48
N GLN A 56 4.63 -0.21 -4.68
CA GLN A 56 3.98 0.22 -5.91
C GLN A 56 2.56 -0.37 -6.02
N PHE A 57 1.75 0.23 -6.89
CA PHE A 57 0.40 -0.23 -7.22
C PHE A 57 0.27 -0.60 -8.69
N ALA A 58 -0.79 -1.32 -9.03
CA ALA A 58 -1.19 -1.62 -10.38
C ALA A 58 -2.69 -1.41 -10.57
N PHE A 59 -3.10 -1.12 -11.80
CA PHE A 59 -4.50 -1.17 -12.18
C PHE A 59 -4.85 -2.60 -12.59
N ILE A 60 -5.93 -3.14 -12.04
CA ILE A 60 -6.40 -4.49 -12.33
C ILE A 60 -7.80 -4.43 -12.91
N THR A 61 -7.99 -5.17 -13.99
CA THR A 61 -9.30 -5.45 -14.58
C THR A 61 -9.63 -6.92 -14.33
N PHE A 62 -10.53 -7.16 -13.37
CA PHE A 62 -11.10 -8.49 -13.10
C PHE A 62 -12.32 -8.75 -13.99
N ASP A 63 -13.03 -7.69 -14.38
CA ASP A 63 -14.20 -7.73 -15.25
C ASP A 63 -14.13 -6.54 -16.21
N GLU A 64 -14.18 -6.81 -17.52
CA GLU A 64 -14.11 -5.77 -18.55
C GLU A 64 -15.23 -4.72 -18.44
N LYS A 65 -16.40 -5.10 -17.90
CA LYS A 65 -17.54 -4.19 -17.73
C LYS A 65 -17.32 -3.19 -16.60
N GLU A 66 -16.55 -3.58 -15.58
CA GLU A 66 -16.24 -2.74 -14.41
C GLU A 66 -15.00 -1.87 -14.66
N GLY A 67 -14.16 -2.26 -15.63
CA GLY A 67 -12.93 -1.54 -15.95
C GLY A 67 -11.78 -1.84 -14.99
N ALA A 68 -10.78 -0.96 -15.02
CA ALA A 68 -9.54 -1.11 -14.27
C ALA A 68 -9.61 -0.35 -12.94
N HIS A 69 -9.24 -1.01 -11.84
CA HIS A 69 -9.19 -0.43 -10.50
C HIS A 69 -7.77 -0.48 -9.94
N PRO A 70 -7.29 0.59 -9.28
CA PRO A 70 -5.97 0.63 -8.67
C PRO A 70 -5.93 -0.14 -7.35
N PHE A 71 -4.94 -1.01 -7.20
CA PHE A 71 -4.66 -1.69 -5.93
C PHE A 71 -3.16 -1.73 -5.68
N THR A 72 -2.76 -1.52 -4.42
CA THR A 72 -1.37 -1.67 -4.01
C THR A 72 -0.95 -3.13 -4.10
N ILE A 73 0.22 -3.38 -4.68
CA ILE A 73 0.83 -4.70 -4.70
C ILE A 73 1.33 -4.99 -3.28
N ALA A 74 0.77 -6.01 -2.63
CA ALA A 74 1.00 -6.37 -1.24
C ALA A 74 2.14 -7.38 -1.03
N SER A 75 2.79 -7.80 -2.10
CA SER A 75 3.96 -8.70 -2.11
C SER A 75 5.21 -8.00 -2.60
N SER A 76 6.39 -8.48 -2.21
CA SER A 76 7.63 -8.15 -2.91
C SER A 76 7.73 -8.91 -4.22
N ASP A 77 8.58 -8.43 -5.13
CA ASP A 77 8.90 -9.18 -6.35
C ASP A 77 9.73 -10.42 -6.00
N ARG A 78 9.27 -11.58 -6.48
CA ARG A 78 9.92 -12.88 -6.27
C ARG A 78 10.60 -13.40 -7.53
N GLY A 79 10.52 -12.67 -8.63
CA GLY A 79 11.00 -13.12 -9.94
C GLY A 79 10.14 -14.22 -10.59
N ASP A 80 9.12 -14.71 -9.89
CA ASP A 80 8.18 -15.74 -10.35
C ASP A 80 6.96 -15.17 -11.08
N ARG A 81 6.88 -13.84 -11.17
CA ARG A 81 5.76 -13.09 -11.75
C ARG A 81 4.43 -13.30 -11.02
N THR A 82 4.50 -13.70 -9.76
CA THR A 82 3.32 -13.74 -8.88
C THR A 82 3.23 -12.43 -8.11
N ILE A 83 2.07 -11.78 -8.16
CA ILE A 83 1.79 -10.59 -7.35
C ILE A 83 0.52 -10.82 -6.52
N SER A 84 0.46 -10.20 -5.35
CA SER A 84 -0.71 -10.30 -4.49
C SER A 84 -1.28 -8.94 -4.11
N PHE A 85 -2.57 -8.93 -3.80
CA PHE A 85 -3.34 -7.75 -3.42
C PHE A 85 -4.15 -8.06 -2.17
N GLN A 86 -4.30 -7.06 -1.30
CA GLN A 86 -5.25 -7.09 -0.20
C GLN A 86 -6.34 -6.07 -0.50
N ILE A 87 -7.57 -6.52 -0.66
CA ILE A 87 -8.69 -5.68 -1.11
C ILE A 87 -9.73 -5.63 0.02
N LYS A 88 -10.02 -4.44 0.52
CA LYS A 88 -11.06 -4.23 1.51
C LYS A 88 -12.38 -3.89 0.84
N ALA A 89 -13.47 -4.44 1.34
CA ALA A 89 -14.82 -4.20 0.86
C ALA A 89 -15.33 -2.81 1.30
N LEU A 90 -14.91 -1.76 0.59
CA LEU A 90 -15.24 -0.36 0.90
C LEU A 90 -16.38 0.20 0.03
N GLY A 91 -16.40 -0.11 -1.27
CA GLY A 91 -17.42 0.29 -2.24
C GLY A 91 -18.18 -0.91 -2.80
N ASP A 92 -19.19 -0.67 -3.62
CA ASP A 92 -20.05 -1.72 -4.19
C ASP A 92 -19.26 -2.72 -5.03
N TYR A 93 -18.32 -2.23 -5.83
CA TYR A 93 -17.42 -3.07 -6.62
C TYR A 93 -16.61 -4.02 -5.73
N THR A 94 -15.88 -3.48 -4.75
CA THR A 94 -15.01 -4.30 -3.88
C THR A 94 -15.78 -5.25 -2.99
N ARG A 95 -17.03 -4.91 -2.58
CA ARG A 95 -17.92 -5.83 -1.87
C ARG A 95 -18.34 -7.01 -2.72
N SER A 96 -18.56 -6.78 -4.02
CA SER A 96 -18.99 -7.82 -4.95
C SER A 96 -17.86 -8.80 -5.32
N LEU A 97 -16.60 -8.36 -5.25
CA LEU A 97 -15.45 -9.14 -5.71
C LEU A 97 -15.31 -10.48 -4.98
N GLY A 98 -15.49 -10.50 -3.65
CA GLY A 98 -15.32 -11.70 -2.84
C GLY A 98 -16.18 -12.88 -3.28
N ASN A 99 -17.38 -12.60 -3.83
CA ASN A 99 -18.33 -13.63 -4.31
C ASN A 99 -18.14 -13.97 -5.79
N ARG A 100 -17.43 -13.13 -6.54
CA ARG A 100 -17.32 -13.22 -8.01
C ARG A 100 -15.99 -13.77 -8.49
N LEU A 101 -14.89 -13.50 -7.76
CA LEU A 101 -13.56 -13.93 -8.17
C LEU A 101 -13.37 -15.44 -7.98
N LYS A 102 -12.74 -16.06 -8.98
CA LYS A 102 -12.42 -17.49 -8.97
C LYS A 102 -10.98 -17.71 -9.38
N THR A 103 -10.35 -18.71 -8.78
CA THR A 103 -9.05 -19.22 -9.25
C THR A 103 -9.17 -19.66 -10.71
N GLY A 104 -8.17 -19.35 -11.51
CA GLY A 104 -8.15 -19.59 -12.96
C GLY A 104 -8.79 -18.48 -13.80
N GLN A 105 -9.45 -17.48 -13.17
CA GLN A 105 -10.04 -16.33 -13.88
C GLN A 105 -8.94 -15.50 -14.54
N ALA A 106 -9.13 -15.16 -15.83
CA ALA A 106 -8.24 -14.25 -16.54
C ALA A 106 -8.36 -12.82 -15.99
N VAL A 107 -7.21 -12.13 -15.92
CA VAL A 107 -7.11 -10.74 -15.49
C VAL A 107 -6.21 -9.94 -16.41
N LYS A 108 -6.43 -8.62 -16.49
CA LYS A 108 -5.49 -7.68 -17.09
C LYS A 108 -4.90 -6.80 -16.00
N ILE A 109 -3.60 -6.60 -16.05
CA ILE A 109 -2.88 -5.80 -15.08
C ILE A 109 -2.04 -4.78 -15.83
N GLU A 110 -2.13 -3.53 -15.40
CA GLU A 110 -1.39 -2.42 -15.95
C GLU A 110 -0.55 -1.78 -14.85
N GLY A 111 0.75 -1.76 -15.03
CA GLY A 111 1.68 -1.22 -14.05
C GLY A 111 3.11 -1.76 -14.23
N PRO A 112 3.94 -1.67 -13.19
CA PRO A 112 3.68 -1.05 -11.89
C PRO A 112 3.73 0.48 -11.95
N TYR A 113 3.09 1.13 -10.96
CA TYR A 113 3.04 2.58 -10.79
C TYR A 113 3.31 2.98 -9.34
N GLY A 114 3.50 4.28 -9.13
CA GLY A 114 3.68 4.84 -7.79
C GLY A 114 5.14 5.09 -7.42
N ARG A 115 5.29 5.92 -6.39
CA ARG A 115 6.59 6.35 -5.86
C ARG A 115 6.70 6.08 -4.35
N PHE A 116 5.76 5.37 -3.80
CA PHE A 116 5.74 4.93 -2.41
C PHE A 116 6.53 3.62 -2.29
N ASP A 117 7.82 3.70 -2.63
CA ASP A 117 8.69 2.53 -2.60
C ASP A 117 9.85 2.74 -1.62
N MET A 118 10.23 1.66 -0.95
CA MET A 118 11.23 1.64 0.10
C MET A 118 12.63 2.09 -0.37
N THR A 119 12.95 1.93 -1.65
CA THR A 119 14.27 2.29 -2.19
C THR A 119 14.51 3.80 -2.19
N ARG A 120 13.47 4.59 -1.97
CA ARG A 120 13.51 6.06 -1.93
C ARG A 120 13.71 6.63 -0.53
N GLN A 121 13.81 5.79 0.48
CA GLN A 121 14.06 6.21 1.85
C GLN A 121 15.49 6.78 1.99
N ASP A 122 15.60 7.86 2.76
CA ASP A 122 16.90 8.35 3.20
C ASP A 122 17.39 7.49 4.37
N ALA A 123 18.41 6.65 4.14
CA ALA A 123 18.95 5.75 5.14
C ALA A 123 19.53 6.47 6.38
N ARG A 124 19.79 7.79 6.28
CA ARG A 124 20.28 8.62 7.41
C ARG A 124 19.13 9.21 8.21
N ALA A 125 17.91 9.22 7.69
CA ALA A 125 16.73 9.73 8.37
C ALA A 125 16.15 8.65 9.30
N GLN A 126 15.50 9.10 10.39
CA GLN A 126 14.64 8.24 11.17
C GLN A 126 13.42 7.85 10.31
N GLN A 127 13.18 6.57 10.16
CA GLN A 127 12.05 6.08 9.38
C GLN A 127 10.86 5.82 10.29
N ILE A 128 9.72 6.41 9.95
CA ILE A 128 8.44 6.27 10.64
C ILE A 128 7.41 5.86 9.61
N TRP A 129 6.88 4.66 9.76
CA TRP A 129 5.88 4.08 8.86
C TRP A 129 4.52 4.09 9.56
N ILE A 130 3.51 4.66 8.91
CA ILE A 130 2.18 4.79 9.49
C ILE A 130 1.15 4.21 8.53
N ALA A 131 0.49 3.16 8.96
CA ALA A 131 -0.53 2.45 8.22
C ALA A 131 -1.90 2.59 8.88
N GLY A 132 -2.94 2.89 8.12
CA GLY A 132 -4.32 2.93 8.60
C GLY A 132 -5.21 1.91 7.90
N GLY A 133 -5.68 0.87 8.61
CA GLY A 133 -6.51 -0.19 8.05
C GLY A 133 -5.87 -0.84 6.82
N ILE A 134 -6.59 -0.87 5.68
CA ILE A 134 -6.06 -1.46 4.43
C ILE A 134 -4.83 -0.72 3.87
N GLY A 135 -4.53 0.48 4.33
CA GLY A 135 -3.29 1.19 4.02
C GLY A 135 -2.02 0.49 4.53
N VAL A 136 -2.15 -0.65 5.20
CA VAL A 136 -1.05 -1.53 5.56
C VAL A 136 -0.39 -2.21 4.34
N THR A 137 -1.08 -2.29 3.21
CA THR A 137 -0.66 -3.06 2.03
C THR A 137 0.73 -2.73 1.49
N PRO A 138 1.16 -1.47 1.32
CA PRO A 138 2.52 -1.18 0.87
C PRO A 138 3.58 -1.64 1.89
N PHE A 139 3.27 -1.54 3.17
CA PHE A 139 4.19 -1.97 4.24
C PHE A 139 4.30 -3.50 4.33
N LEU A 140 3.24 -4.25 4.00
CA LEU A 140 3.34 -5.70 3.86
C LEU A 140 4.34 -6.10 2.77
N ALA A 141 4.33 -5.40 1.63
CA ALA A 141 5.30 -5.62 0.57
C ALA A 141 6.73 -5.23 1.00
N TRP A 142 6.89 -4.16 1.79
CA TRP A 142 8.18 -3.75 2.35
C TRP A 142 8.72 -4.80 3.32
N LEU A 143 7.90 -5.27 4.26
CA LEU A 143 8.28 -6.32 5.21
C LEU A 143 8.65 -7.64 4.50
N ASP A 144 7.84 -8.06 3.49
CA ASP A 144 8.14 -9.26 2.67
C ASP A 144 9.49 -9.10 1.92
N SER A 145 9.81 -7.90 1.44
CA SER A 145 11.09 -7.62 0.79
C SER A 145 12.27 -7.68 1.78
N LEU A 146 12.10 -7.10 2.97
CA LEU A 146 13.13 -7.09 4.02
C LEU A 146 13.41 -8.48 4.59
N GLN A 147 12.40 -9.35 4.67
CA GLN A 147 12.61 -10.75 5.09
C GLN A 147 13.49 -11.54 4.13
N LYS A 148 13.43 -11.22 2.83
CA LYS A 148 14.27 -11.86 1.80
C LYS A 148 15.66 -11.26 1.71
N ASN A 149 15.73 -9.96 1.82
CA ASN A 149 16.97 -9.19 1.73
C ASN A 149 17.05 -8.28 2.95
N PRO A 150 17.47 -8.78 4.11
CA PRO A 150 17.60 -8.00 5.32
C PRO A 150 18.59 -6.86 5.10
N GLY A 151 18.08 -5.66 4.87
CA GLY A 151 18.88 -4.44 4.81
C GLY A 151 19.08 -3.87 6.23
N GLN A 152 19.91 -2.84 6.34
CA GLN A 152 20.07 -2.06 7.60
C GLN A 152 18.94 -1.03 7.75
N VAL A 153 17.66 -1.47 7.61
CA VAL A 153 16.52 -0.59 7.82
C VAL A 153 16.09 -0.64 9.27
N SER A 154 16.03 0.53 9.91
CA SER A 154 15.45 0.70 11.23
C SER A 154 14.26 1.63 11.13
N ALA A 155 13.07 1.16 11.52
CA ALA A 155 11.84 1.94 11.43
C ALA A 155 10.87 1.63 12.58
N ASP A 156 10.06 2.63 12.92
CA ASP A 156 8.89 2.47 13.76
C ASP A 156 7.66 2.32 12.86
N LEU A 157 7.01 1.15 12.90
CA LEU A 157 5.77 0.88 12.16
C LEU A 157 4.57 1.04 13.09
N HIS A 158 3.80 2.11 12.90
CA HIS A 158 2.52 2.34 13.58
C HIS A 158 1.38 1.82 12.73
N TYR A 159 0.67 0.83 13.22
CA TYR A 159 -0.52 0.29 12.59
C TYR A 159 -1.78 0.71 13.32
N CYS A 160 -2.61 1.52 12.67
CA CYS A 160 -3.88 2.01 13.20
C CYS A 160 -5.02 1.17 12.66
N THR A 161 -5.76 0.53 13.54
CA THR A 161 -6.95 -0.27 13.19
C THR A 161 -8.15 0.14 14.04
N ARG A 162 -9.34 -0.28 13.61
CA ARG A 162 -10.57 -0.06 14.37
C ARG A 162 -10.60 -0.92 15.62
N ASP A 163 -10.21 -2.18 15.49
CA ASP A 163 -10.25 -3.18 16.56
C ASP A 163 -9.09 -4.16 16.39
N ARG A 164 -8.07 -4.06 17.25
CA ARG A 164 -6.87 -4.88 17.17
C ARG A 164 -7.11 -6.36 17.38
N THR A 165 -8.19 -6.74 18.06
CA THR A 165 -8.47 -8.14 18.38
C THR A 165 -9.08 -8.93 17.22
N SER A 166 -9.77 -8.24 16.31
CA SER A 166 -10.45 -8.85 15.16
C SER A 166 -9.80 -8.49 13.80
N ASP A 167 -8.77 -7.65 13.81
CA ASP A 167 -8.10 -7.23 12.56
C ASP A 167 -7.16 -8.32 12.03
N PRO A 168 -7.34 -8.79 10.78
CA PRO A 168 -6.58 -9.90 10.22
C PRO A 168 -5.10 -9.58 9.97
N PHE A 169 -4.73 -8.29 9.96
CA PHE A 169 -3.35 -7.89 9.70
C PHE A 169 -2.49 -7.82 10.95
N VAL A 170 -3.06 -7.75 12.17
CA VAL A 170 -2.30 -7.61 13.42
C VAL A 170 -1.35 -8.79 13.61
N ALA A 171 -1.86 -10.02 13.62
CA ALA A 171 -1.02 -11.21 13.81
C ALA A 171 0.04 -11.37 12.69
N ARG A 172 -0.31 -11.00 11.45
CA ARG A 172 0.64 -11.03 10.32
C ARG A 172 1.77 -10.01 10.51
N LEU A 173 1.46 -8.80 10.98
CA LEU A 173 2.46 -7.77 11.25
C LEU A 173 3.34 -8.15 12.42
N GLU A 174 2.78 -8.68 13.51
CA GLU A 174 3.54 -9.18 14.67
C GLU A 174 4.54 -10.25 14.24
N THR A 175 4.09 -11.25 13.48
CA THR A 175 4.99 -12.31 12.95
C THR A 175 6.07 -11.74 12.04
N SER A 176 5.70 -10.84 11.11
CA SER A 176 6.66 -10.28 10.15
C SER A 176 7.69 -9.38 10.82
N CYS A 177 7.29 -8.56 11.79
CA CYS A 177 8.20 -7.64 12.49
C CYS A 177 9.08 -8.39 13.49
N ALA A 178 8.60 -9.46 14.14
CA ALA A 178 9.40 -10.29 15.03
C ALA A 178 10.62 -10.91 14.32
N ALA A 179 10.50 -11.18 13.01
CA ALA A 179 11.59 -11.68 12.18
C ALA A 179 12.57 -10.58 11.71
N LEU A 180 12.28 -9.29 12.01
CA LEU A 180 13.03 -8.13 11.53
C LEU A 180 13.44 -7.23 12.71
N PRO A 181 14.60 -7.46 13.35
CA PRO A 181 15.01 -6.74 14.57
C PRO A 181 15.08 -5.21 14.43
N GLY A 182 15.24 -4.70 13.20
CA GLY A 182 15.23 -3.27 12.91
C GLY A 182 13.85 -2.63 12.87
N ILE A 183 12.77 -3.40 12.88
CA ILE A 183 11.40 -2.89 12.75
C ILE A 183 10.66 -3.03 14.09
N ARG A 184 10.26 -1.89 14.67
CA ARG A 184 9.45 -1.86 15.89
C ARG A 184 7.98 -1.64 15.51
N LEU A 185 7.12 -2.59 15.88
CA LEU A 185 5.69 -2.51 15.62
C LEU A 185 4.95 -1.89 16.80
N HIS A 186 4.08 -0.91 16.49
CA HIS A 186 3.16 -0.26 17.42
C HIS A 186 1.74 -0.41 16.87
N VAL A 187 0.88 -1.16 17.54
CA VAL A 187 -0.51 -1.37 17.11
C VAL A 187 -1.43 -0.45 17.90
N HIS A 188 -2.24 0.34 17.21
CA HIS A 188 -3.20 1.28 17.78
C HIS A 188 -4.63 0.84 17.44
N GLY A 189 -5.38 0.40 18.46
CA GLY A 189 -6.77 -0.04 18.34
C GLY A 189 -7.75 1.03 18.82
N ALA A 190 -8.54 1.63 17.92
CA ALA A 190 -9.47 2.69 18.27
C ALA A 190 -10.53 2.24 19.29
N ARG A 191 -11.02 0.99 19.20
CA ARG A 191 -11.96 0.42 20.17
C ARG A 191 -11.36 0.20 21.55
N GLN A 192 -10.04 0.04 21.61
CA GLN A 192 -9.28 -0.09 22.85
C GLN A 192 -8.87 1.28 23.42
N GLY A 193 -9.27 2.38 22.79
CA GLY A 193 -8.88 3.74 23.18
C GLY A 193 -7.47 4.15 22.77
N GLU A 194 -6.77 3.31 22.00
CA GLU A 194 -5.39 3.52 21.56
C GLU A 194 -5.41 4.29 20.22
N ILE A 195 -5.51 5.61 20.30
CA ILE A 195 -5.57 6.47 19.10
C ILE A 195 -4.20 7.11 18.87
N LEU A 196 -3.60 6.83 17.71
CA LEU A 196 -2.32 7.42 17.33
C LEU A 196 -2.37 8.95 17.37
N SER A 197 -1.37 9.54 18.02
CA SER A 197 -1.15 10.97 18.15
C SER A 197 0.30 11.35 17.80
N ALA A 198 0.60 12.64 17.71
CA ALA A 198 1.97 13.11 17.52
C ALA A 198 2.91 12.74 18.68
N ALA A 199 2.37 12.50 19.89
CA ALA A 199 3.17 12.09 21.04
C ALA A 199 3.69 10.65 20.92
N ASP A 200 2.95 9.79 20.20
CA ASP A 200 3.34 8.40 19.95
C ASP A 200 4.42 8.31 18.86
N VAL A 201 4.48 9.31 18.00
CA VAL A 201 5.47 9.39 16.92
C VAL A 201 6.72 10.04 17.48
N ALA A 202 7.68 9.23 17.95
CA ALA A 202 8.91 9.69 18.56
C ALA A 202 9.83 10.35 17.52
N ILE A 203 9.54 11.60 17.16
CA ILE A 203 10.41 12.40 16.31
C ILE A 203 11.46 13.09 17.20
N ALA A 204 12.75 12.95 16.82
CA ALA A 204 13.82 13.61 17.52
C ALA A 204 13.61 15.14 17.53
N LYS A 205 13.38 15.69 18.73
CA LYS A 205 13.13 17.13 18.92
C LYS A 205 14.39 17.99 18.78
N ASP A 206 15.56 17.37 18.89
CA ASP A 206 16.87 18.04 18.86
C ASP A 206 17.35 18.43 17.45
N GLY A 207 16.60 18.08 16.42
CA GLY A 207 16.93 18.39 15.01
C GLY A 207 18.19 17.69 14.50
N ALA A 208 18.81 16.82 15.30
CA ALA A 208 20.04 16.11 14.95
C ALA A 208 19.84 15.12 13.79
N ARG A 209 18.65 14.54 13.67
CA ARG A 209 18.27 13.68 12.55
C ARG A 209 17.02 14.20 11.86
N ARG A 210 16.98 14.10 10.52
CA ARG A 210 15.74 14.27 9.76
C ARG A 210 14.85 13.07 10.00
N SER A 211 13.52 13.28 10.01
CA SER A 211 12.57 12.18 10.08
C SER A 211 11.81 12.09 8.75
N GLU A 212 11.59 10.88 8.27
CA GLU A 212 10.75 10.58 7.13
C GLU A 212 9.54 9.78 7.60
N ILE A 213 8.36 10.35 7.37
CA ILE A 213 7.08 9.72 7.66
C ILE A 213 6.53 9.20 6.34
N TRP A 214 6.29 7.90 6.30
CA TRP A 214 5.62 7.22 5.20
C TRP A 214 4.23 6.82 5.65
N PHE A 215 3.23 7.47 5.08
CA PHE A 215 1.84 7.32 5.49
C PHE A 215 0.98 6.71 4.39
N CYS A 216 0.26 5.65 4.71
CA CYS A 216 -0.80 5.10 3.87
C CYS A 216 -2.03 4.78 4.72
N GLY A 217 -3.16 5.41 4.42
CA GLY A 217 -4.38 5.26 5.22
C GLY A 217 -5.38 6.40 4.98
N PRO A 218 -6.40 6.52 5.85
CA PRO A 218 -7.44 7.52 5.73
C PRO A 218 -6.90 8.96 5.76
N GLN A 219 -7.40 9.81 4.86
CA GLN A 219 -6.95 11.21 4.74
C GLN A 219 -7.10 11.97 6.05
N GLY A 220 -8.21 11.81 6.77
CA GLY A 220 -8.44 12.49 8.05
C GLY A 220 -7.38 12.16 9.11
N LEU A 221 -6.84 10.94 9.12
CA LEU A 221 -5.73 10.58 10.01
C LEU A 221 -4.43 11.29 9.60
N ALA A 222 -4.16 11.40 8.31
CA ALA A 222 -2.99 12.13 7.80
C ALA A 222 -3.04 13.62 8.16
N GLU A 223 -4.20 14.24 7.97
CA GLU A 223 -4.42 15.66 8.28
C GLU A 223 -4.26 15.94 9.77
N LYS A 224 -4.90 15.12 10.62
CA LYS A 224 -4.76 15.20 12.08
C LYS A 224 -3.29 15.11 12.50
N LEU A 225 -2.56 14.09 12.06
CA LEU A 225 -1.15 13.90 12.42
C LEU A 225 -0.28 15.08 11.96
N ARG A 226 -0.46 15.57 10.73
CA ARG A 226 0.28 16.74 10.24
C ARG A 226 0.01 17.99 11.09
N GLN A 227 -1.23 18.20 11.50
CA GLN A 227 -1.62 19.32 12.34
C GLN A 227 -0.98 19.20 13.74
N GLU A 228 -1.08 18.04 14.37
CA GLU A 228 -0.50 17.78 15.69
C GLU A 228 1.03 17.89 15.69
N LEU A 229 1.71 17.34 14.69
CA LEU A 229 3.17 17.42 14.55
C LEU A 229 3.65 18.89 14.39
N ARG A 230 2.90 19.71 13.62
CA ARG A 230 3.21 21.12 13.50
C ARG A 230 3.00 21.89 14.81
N ALA A 231 1.90 21.59 15.50
CA ALA A 231 1.59 22.21 16.80
C ALA A 231 2.61 21.85 17.88
N ALA A 232 3.14 20.62 17.84
CA ALA A 232 4.18 20.16 18.75
C ALA A 232 5.58 20.75 18.46
N GLY A 233 5.70 21.62 17.44
CA GLY A 233 6.98 22.21 17.06
C GLY A 233 8.00 21.19 16.56
N VAL A 234 7.52 20.05 16.08
CA VAL A 234 8.38 19.01 15.55
C VAL A 234 9.17 19.54 14.36
N GLY A 235 10.46 19.41 14.40
CA GLY A 235 11.40 19.96 13.43
C GLY A 235 11.19 19.44 12.00
N LYS A 236 12.22 19.49 11.17
CA LYS A 236 12.16 19.15 9.74
C LYS A 236 11.83 17.67 9.52
N PHE A 237 10.58 17.34 9.15
CA PHE A 237 10.19 16.03 8.67
C PHE A 237 9.72 16.07 7.22
N ARG A 238 9.92 14.97 6.50
CA ARG A 238 9.29 14.73 5.20
C ARG A 238 8.09 13.82 5.40
N PHE A 239 6.98 14.15 4.77
CA PHE A 239 5.75 13.36 4.85
C PHE A 239 5.39 12.85 3.46
N HIS A 240 5.67 11.57 3.24
CA HIS A 240 5.30 10.85 2.03
C HIS A 240 3.93 10.22 2.24
N GLN A 241 2.99 10.48 1.35
CA GLN A 241 1.64 9.92 1.44
C GLN A 241 1.28 9.26 0.13
N GLU A 242 0.80 8.02 0.21
CA GLU A 242 0.03 7.39 -0.86
C GLU A 242 -1.44 7.69 -0.61
N ALA A 243 -2.07 8.40 -1.54
CA ALA A 243 -3.49 8.72 -1.45
C ALA A 243 -4.28 7.67 -2.24
N PHE A 244 -4.98 6.78 -1.53
CA PHE A 244 -6.02 5.94 -2.12
C PHE A 244 -7.38 6.56 -1.82
N GLU A 245 -7.81 7.49 -2.66
CA GLU A 245 -9.22 7.85 -2.73
C GLU A 245 -9.90 6.85 -3.66
N MET A 246 -10.45 5.78 -3.09
CA MET A 246 -11.44 4.96 -3.79
C MET A 246 -12.76 5.74 -3.77
N ARG A 247 -13.12 6.34 -4.89
CA ARG A 247 -14.46 6.85 -5.17
C ARG A 247 -15.34 5.72 -5.72
#